data_4f108eb94d2187640977c6a3a463d27f
#
_entry.id   4f108eb94d2187640977c6a3a463d27f
#
_cell.length_a   1.000
_cell.length_b   1.000
_cell.length_c   1.000
_cell.angle_alpha   90.00
_cell.angle_beta   90.00
_cell.angle_gamma   90.00
#
_symmetry.space_group_name_H-M   'P 1'
#
loop_
_entity.id
_entity.type
_entity.pdbx_description
1 polymer ?
#
loop_
_entity_poly.entity_id
_entity_poly.type
_entity_poly.pdbx_seq_one_letter_code
_entity_poly.pdbx_strand_id
1 'polypeptide(L)'
;MNRINMSQEIQQLRRLIFDELSKIVDPEIGVSIVELELIDKVDIKDGNVDIDLHLTSPFCPAIFGFKIAQDVRDNVYKIHGLDKVKIKVSNHFMADAITKQVNESKLPEK
;
A
#
# COMPACT_ATOMS: atom_id res chain seq x y z
N MET A 1 33.65 0.08 6.72
CA MET A 1 32.17 0.21 6.91
C MET A 1 31.53 0.68 5.62
N ASN A 2 30.64 -0.10 5.08
CA ASN A 2 30.00 0.24 3.82
C ASN A 2 28.89 1.26 4.05
N ARG A 3 28.97 2.36 3.31
CA ARG A 3 27.90 3.34 3.30
C ARG A 3 26.90 2.94 2.23
N ILE A 4 25.67 2.76 2.66
CA ILE A 4 24.56 2.58 1.73
C ILE A 4 24.16 3.96 1.24
N ASN A 5 24.20 4.20 -0.07
CA ASN A 5 23.77 5.47 -0.62
C ASN A 5 22.22 5.53 -0.66
N MET A 6 21.68 6.74 -0.91
CA MET A 6 20.23 6.96 -0.91
C MET A 6 19.50 6.05 -1.89
N SER A 7 20.10 5.80 -3.05
CA SER A 7 19.50 4.93 -4.07
C SER A 7 19.40 3.48 -3.58
N GLN A 8 20.41 3.00 -2.88
CA GLN A 8 20.40 1.65 -2.30
C GLN A 8 19.38 1.54 -1.17
N GLU A 9 19.27 2.57 -0.34
CA GLU A 9 18.28 2.61 0.73
C GLU A 9 16.85 2.55 0.18
N ILE A 10 16.58 3.30 -0.89
CA ILE A 10 15.28 3.29 -1.55
C ILE A 10 14.98 1.91 -2.13
N GLN A 11 15.97 1.27 -2.75
CA GLN A 11 15.78 -0.08 -3.30
C GLN A 11 15.49 -1.10 -2.22
N GLN A 12 16.16 -1.01 -1.08
CA GLN A 12 15.92 -1.90 0.06
C GLN A 12 14.51 -1.68 0.63
N LEU A 13 14.11 -0.43 0.79
CA LEU A 13 12.76 -0.11 1.27
C LEU A 13 11.70 -0.62 0.29
N ARG A 14 11.94 -0.44 -1.01
CA ARG A 14 11.01 -0.94 -2.04
C ARG A 14 10.83 -2.44 -1.94
N ARG A 15 11.92 -3.18 -1.74
CA ARG A 15 11.86 -4.63 -1.59
C ARG A 15 11.04 -5.03 -0.36
N LEU A 16 11.29 -4.37 0.78
CA LEU A 16 10.54 -4.63 2.01
C LEU A 16 9.06 -4.32 1.83
N ILE A 17 8.76 -3.21 1.13
CA ILE A 17 7.38 -2.83 0.85
C ILE A 17 6.68 -3.91 0.02
N PHE A 18 7.30 -4.36 -1.08
CA PHE A 18 6.69 -5.38 -1.92
C PHE A 18 6.58 -6.73 -1.23
N ASP A 19 7.51 -7.06 -0.32
CA ASP A 19 7.39 -8.26 0.50
C ASP A 19 6.14 -8.18 1.38
N GLU A 20 5.89 -7.03 2.00
CA GLU A 20 4.67 -6.83 2.80
C GLU A 20 3.41 -6.84 1.94
N LEU A 21 3.46 -6.19 0.78
CA LEU A 21 2.31 -6.16 -0.14
C LEU A 21 1.95 -7.55 -0.64
N SER A 22 2.93 -8.41 -0.88
CA SER A 22 2.69 -9.75 -1.38
C SER A 22 1.95 -10.65 -0.40
N LYS A 23 1.94 -10.29 0.89
CA LYS A 23 1.22 -11.03 1.93
C LYS A 23 -0.26 -10.65 2.00
N ILE A 24 -0.65 -9.57 1.36
CA ILE A 24 -2.02 -9.08 1.38
C ILE A 24 -2.81 -9.76 0.27
N VAL A 25 -3.94 -10.36 0.64
CA VAL A 25 -4.76 -11.16 -0.25
C VAL A 25 -6.07 -10.43 -0.49
N ASP A 26 -6.53 -10.43 -1.75
CA ASP A 26 -7.87 -9.95 -2.09
C ASP A 26 -8.89 -10.90 -1.44
N PRO A 27 -9.76 -10.41 -0.54
CA PRO A 27 -10.67 -11.29 0.19
C PRO A 27 -11.73 -11.95 -0.67
N GLU A 28 -12.02 -11.41 -1.87
CA GLU A 28 -12.97 -12.02 -2.79
C GLU A 28 -12.36 -13.16 -3.60
N ILE A 29 -11.09 -13.03 -3.94
CA ILE A 29 -10.44 -13.93 -4.90
C ILE A 29 -9.50 -14.92 -4.19
N GLY A 30 -8.92 -14.51 -3.06
CA GLY A 30 -7.98 -15.36 -2.33
C GLY A 30 -6.58 -15.37 -2.90
N VAL A 31 -6.22 -14.40 -3.72
CA VAL A 31 -4.92 -14.27 -4.37
C VAL A 31 -4.26 -12.98 -3.93
N SER A 32 -2.93 -12.99 -3.82
CA SER A 32 -2.13 -11.82 -3.46
C SER A 32 -2.43 -10.63 -4.38
N ILE A 33 -2.53 -9.44 -3.80
CA ILE A 33 -2.76 -8.22 -4.58
C ILE A 33 -1.59 -7.91 -5.52
N VAL A 34 -0.38 -8.38 -5.21
CA VAL A 34 0.77 -8.23 -6.09
C VAL A 34 0.62 -9.15 -7.31
N GLU A 35 0.21 -10.40 -7.10
CA GLU A 35 -0.04 -11.33 -8.21
C GLU A 35 -1.18 -10.85 -9.12
N LEU A 36 -2.18 -10.20 -8.54
CA LEU A 36 -3.30 -9.64 -9.29
C LEU A 36 -2.93 -8.32 -9.99
N GLU A 37 -1.70 -7.87 -9.82
CA GLU A 37 -1.21 -6.63 -10.42
C GLU A 37 -2.04 -5.40 -10.03
N LEU A 38 -2.50 -5.37 -8.77
CA LEU A 38 -3.31 -4.26 -8.28
C LEU A 38 -2.49 -3.05 -7.85
N ILE A 39 -1.18 -3.21 -7.68
CA ILE A 39 -0.30 -2.11 -7.28
C ILE A 39 0.20 -1.39 -8.54
N ASP A 40 -0.19 -0.13 -8.70
CA ASP A 40 0.15 0.66 -9.88
C ASP A 40 1.43 1.46 -9.70
N LYS A 41 1.70 1.91 -8.47
CA LYS A 41 2.83 2.79 -8.22
C LYS A 41 3.24 2.72 -6.75
N VAL A 42 4.54 2.72 -6.52
CA VAL A 42 5.13 2.86 -5.19
C VAL A 42 6.23 3.92 -5.28
N ASP A 43 5.96 5.10 -4.73
CA ASP A 43 6.90 6.21 -4.69
C ASP A 43 7.46 6.36 -3.28
N ILE A 44 8.77 6.38 -3.16
CA ILE A 44 9.47 6.49 -1.87
C ILE A 44 10.33 7.75 -1.90
N LYS A 45 10.12 8.66 -0.92
CA LYS A 45 10.91 9.87 -0.81
C LYS A 45 11.01 10.31 0.64
N ASP A 46 12.23 10.37 1.18
CA ASP A 46 12.51 10.92 2.52
C ASP A 46 11.62 10.31 3.62
N GLY A 47 11.46 8.98 3.61
CA GLY A 47 10.64 8.28 4.59
C GLY A 47 9.15 8.33 4.31
N ASN A 48 8.73 8.98 3.23
CA ASN A 48 7.33 9.04 2.81
C ASN A 48 7.10 8.07 1.65
N VAL A 49 5.98 7.37 1.68
CA VAL A 49 5.60 6.43 0.62
C VAL A 49 4.22 6.77 0.12
N ASP A 50 4.11 6.89 -1.21
CA ASP A 50 2.82 7.03 -1.90
C ASP A 50 2.59 5.75 -2.68
N ILE A 51 1.47 5.07 -2.43
CA ILE A 51 1.10 3.83 -3.10
C ILE A 51 -0.22 4.05 -3.83
N ASP A 52 -0.19 3.85 -5.15
CA ASP A 52 -1.39 3.84 -5.97
C ASP A 52 -1.79 2.40 -6.22
N LEU A 53 -3.05 2.08 -5.99
CA LEU A 53 -3.60 0.76 -6.27
C LEU A 53 -4.97 0.88 -6.92
N HIS A 54 -5.34 -0.14 -7.67
CA HIS A 54 -6.69 -0.24 -8.22
C HIS A 54 -7.35 -1.52 -7.77
N LEU A 55 -8.68 -1.54 -7.82
CA LEU A 55 -9.45 -2.70 -7.42
C LEU A 55 -9.81 -3.55 -8.64
N THR A 56 -10.08 -4.84 -8.41
CA THR A 56 -10.37 -5.80 -9.49
C THR A 56 -11.63 -5.48 -10.25
N SER A 57 -12.58 -4.80 -9.61
CA SER A 57 -13.84 -4.42 -10.24
C SER A 57 -14.27 -3.05 -9.72
N PRO A 58 -14.78 -2.15 -10.59
CA PRO A 58 -15.29 -0.87 -10.12
C PRO A 58 -16.55 -0.99 -9.26
N PHE A 59 -17.19 -2.15 -9.25
CA PHE A 59 -18.44 -2.40 -8.53
C PHE A 59 -18.29 -3.40 -7.37
N CYS A 60 -17.06 -3.81 -7.01
CA CYS A 60 -16.91 -4.69 -5.85
C CYS A 60 -17.42 -3.98 -4.59
N PRO A 61 -17.88 -4.73 -3.57
CA PRO A 61 -18.33 -4.08 -2.33
C PRO A 61 -17.23 -3.22 -1.73
N ALA A 62 -17.58 -1.99 -1.36
CA ALA A 62 -16.61 -1.01 -0.87
C ALA A 62 -15.81 -1.51 0.34
N ILE A 63 -16.41 -2.39 1.15
CA ILE A 63 -15.73 -2.94 2.32
C ILE A 63 -14.47 -3.73 1.95
N PHE A 64 -14.48 -4.42 0.81
CA PHE A 64 -13.30 -5.17 0.36
C PHE A 64 -12.19 -4.21 -0.09
N GLY A 65 -12.55 -3.17 -0.83
CA GLY A 65 -11.59 -2.16 -1.24
C GLY A 65 -11.00 -1.42 -0.05
N PHE A 66 -11.84 -1.06 0.90
CA PHE A 66 -11.41 -0.42 2.13
C PHE A 66 -10.43 -1.32 2.91
N LYS A 67 -10.76 -2.60 3.04
CA LYS A 67 -9.90 -3.54 3.77
C LYS A 67 -8.53 -3.70 3.10
N ILE A 68 -8.50 -3.85 1.78
CA ILE A 68 -7.24 -3.96 1.04
C ILE A 68 -6.39 -2.71 1.27
N ALA A 69 -6.96 -1.53 1.07
CA ALA A 69 -6.25 -0.27 1.20
C ALA A 69 -5.76 -0.06 2.64
N GLN A 70 -6.58 -0.40 3.62
CA GLN A 70 -6.21 -0.29 5.03
C GLN A 70 -5.07 -1.24 5.38
N ASP A 71 -5.13 -2.49 4.92
CA ASP A 71 -4.07 -3.47 5.16
C ASP A 71 -2.76 -3.04 4.50
N VAL A 72 -2.82 -2.50 3.29
CA VAL A 72 -1.64 -1.94 2.61
C VAL A 72 -1.00 -0.86 3.46
N ARG A 73 -1.79 0.11 3.88
CA ARG A 73 -1.30 1.23 4.68
C ARG A 73 -0.69 0.76 6.00
N ASP A 74 -1.41 -0.09 6.74
CA ASP A 74 -0.98 -0.55 8.06
C ASP A 74 0.29 -1.40 7.97
N ASN A 75 0.33 -2.33 7.04
CA ASN A 75 1.47 -3.26 6.93
C ASN A 75 2.73 -2.54 6.43
N VAL A 76 2.58 -1.64 5.48
CA VAL A 76 3.73 -0.87 4.97
C VAL A 76 4.25 0.10 6.04
N TYR A 77 3.35 0.74 6.79
CA TYR A 77 3.77 1.67 7.83
C TYR A 77 4.63 1.02 8.91
N LYS A 78 4.46 -0.27 9.16
CA LYS A 78 5.25 -0.98 10.17
C LYS A 78 6.72 -1.16 9.81
N ILE A 79 7.09 -0.92 8.57
CA ILE A 79 8.47 -1.01 8.12
C ILE A 79 9.27 0.14 8.74
N HIS A 80 10.44 -0.20 9.33
CA HIS A 80 11.34 0.80 9.89
C HIS A 80 11.87 1.72 8.80
N GLY A 81 11.93 3.00 9.08
CA GLY A 81 12.43 4.01 8.16
C GLY A 81 11.34 4.74 7.41
N LEU A 82 10.06 4.35 7.59
CA LEU A 82 8.93 5.04 6.97
C LEU A 82 8.18 5.87 7.99
N ASP A 83 7.95 7.13 7.66
CA ASP A 83 7.24 8.09 8.52
C ASP A 83 5.79 8.25 8.12
N LYS A 84 5.52 8.28 6.80
CA LYS A 84 4.17 8.49 6.27
C LYS A 84 3.91 7.51 5.14
N VAL A 85 2.69 6.98 5.12
CA VAL A 85 2.22 6.12 4.03
C VAL A 85 0.88 6.68 3.56
N LYS A 86 0.82 7.07 2.28
CA LYS A 86 -0.40 7.53 1.63
C LYS A 86 -0.85 6.50 0.60
N ILE A 87 -2.13 6.23 0.60
CA ILE A 87 -2.74 5.29 -0.34
C ILE A 87 -3.70 6.06 -1.26
N LYS A 88 -3.64 5.75 -2.54
CA LYS A 88 -4.61 6.25 -3.52
C LYS A 88 -5.27 5.05 -4.19
N VAL A 89 -6.57 4.97 -4.07
CA VAL A 89 -7.38 3.90 -4.67
C VAL A 89 -8.01 4.41 -5.96
N SER A 90 -8.03 3.58 -6.98
CA SER A 90 -8.68 3.90 -8.25
C SER A 90 -9.51 2.72 -8.75
N ASN A 91 -10.21 2.91 -9.86
CA ASN A 91 -11.04 1.90 -10.52
C ASN A 91 -12.15 1.36 -9.61
N HIS A 92 -12.81 2.29 -8.90
CA HIS A 92 -13.97 1.93 -8.06
C HIS A 92 -14.88 3.14 -7.94
N PHE A 93 -16.20 2.89 -7.90
CA PHE A 93 -17.17 3.99 -7.81
C PHE A 93 -17.05 4.77 -6.49
N MET A 94 -16.49 4.19 -5.45
CA MET A 94 -16.23 4.85 -4.17
C MET A 94 -14.73 5.10 -3.91
N ALA A 95 -13.93 5.13 -4.96
CA ALA A 95 -12.47 5.26 -4.81
C ALA A 95 -12.05 6.47 -3.97
N ASP A 96 -12.67 7.63 -4.21
CA ASP A 96 -12.32 8.85 -3.47
C ASP A 96 -12.67 8.74 -1.99
N ALA A 97 -13.82 8.16 -1.68
CA ALA A 97 -14.24 7.96 -0.28
C ALA A 97 -13.32 6.97 0.44
N ILE A 98 -12.96 5.89 -0.22
CA ILE A 98 -12.04 4.89 0.34
C ILE A 98 -10.67 5.52 0.60
N THR A 99 -10.14 6.24 -0.39
CA THR A 99 -8.86 6.93 -0.29
C THR A 99 -8.83 7.89 0.90
N LYS A 100 -9.84 8.72 1.02
CA LYS A 100 -9.93 9.69 2.11
C LYS A 100 -10.00 8.99 3.47
N GLN A 101 -10.88 8.03 3.60
CA GLN A 101 -11.12 7.36 4.87
C GLN A 101 -9.89 6.58 5.34
N VAL A 102 -9.21 5.89 4.45
CA VAL A 102 -8.00 5.14 4.77
C VAL A 102 -6.89 6.08 5.24
N ASN A 103 -6.67 7.17 4.52
CA ASN A 103 -5.58 8.10 4.86
C ASN A 103 -5.85 8.90 6.13
N GLU A 104 -7.10 9.04 6.54
CA GLU A 104 -7.47 9.73 7.77
C GLU A 104 -7.52 8.77 8.97
N SER A 105 -7.43 7.47 8.76
CA SER A 105 -7.50 6.50 9.85
C SER A 105 -6.22 6.54 10.70
N LYS A 106 -6.35 6.12 11.96
CA LYS A 106 -5.21 6.08 12.88
C LYS A 106 -4.20 5.03 12.41
N LEU A 107 -2.92 5.40 12.42
CA LEU A 107 -1.84 4.49 12.07
C LEU A 107 -1.61 3.48 13.21
N PRO A 108 -1.21 2.23 12.87
CA PRO A 108 -0.86 1.26 13.91
C PRO A 108 0.46 1.64 14.58
N GLU A 109 0.72 1.03 15.72
CA GLU A 109 2.03 1.15 16.36
C GLU A 109 3.06 0.33 15.58
N LYS A 110 4.25 0.88 15.50
CA LYS A 110 5.36 0.16 14.87
C LYS A 110 5.90 -0.97 15.74
#